data_86fc9fe8efd7c30f2098d793570fa865
#
_entry.id   86fc9fe8efd7c30f2098d793570fa865
#
_cell.length_a   1.000
_cell.length_b   1.000
_cell.length_c   1.000
_cell.angle_alpha   90.00
_cell.angle_beta   90.00
_cell.angle_gamma   90.00
#
_symmetry.space_group_name_H-M   'P 1'
#
loop_
_entity.id
_entity.type
_entity.pdbx_description
1 polymer ?
#
loop_
_entity_poly.entity_id
_entity_poly.type
_entity_poly.pdbx_seq_one_letter_code
_entity_poly.pdbx_strand_id
1 'polypeptide(L)'
;MRRIFAITASLFVASVHSAGSPESWIWGDSYRGNFESDFDENTKSWQEIQAQLPPYPKTENLIAFVVSSATSNKYFVDLPSVSTGQDGAVRYTVVVKSPAGAETVSFEGMRCDIGLSKLYAFGRSDGKGGGEWSRNRYAKWNVI
;
A
#
# COMPACT_ATOMS: atom_id res chain seq x y z
N MET A 1 63.25 -35.47 -61.88
CA MET A 1 63.52 -35.11 -60.49
C MET A 1 62.54 -33.98 -60.08
N ARG A 2 61.49 -34.31 -59.41
CA ARG A 2 60.43 -33.31 -58.92
C ARG A 2 60.62 -33.18 -57.47
N ARG A 3 61.02 -31.97 -57.01
CA ARG A 3 61.08 -31.60 -55.55
C ARG A 3 59.73 -31.09 -55.13
N ILE A 4 59.09 -31.77 -54.16
CA ILE A 4 57.89 -31.41 -53.55
C ILE A 4 58.23 -30.55 -52.29
N PHE A 5 57.88 -29.29 -52.31
CA PHE A 5 58.00 -28.45 -51.14
C PHE A 5 56.71 -28.64 -50.28
N ALA A 6 56.86 -29.11 -49.03
CA ALA A 6 55.83 -29.19 -48.05
C ALA A 6 55.81 -27.83 -47.29
N ILE A 7 54.67 -27.12 -47.38
CA ILE A 7 54.40 -25.91 -46.62
C ILE A 7 53.69 -26.34 -45.37
N THR A 8 54.36 -26.21 -44.22
CA THR A 8 53.77 -26.36 -42.88
C THR A 8 53.06 -25.07 -42.48
N ALA A 9 51.75 -25.09 -42.45
CA ALA A 9 50.96 -23.97 -41.91
C ALA A 9 50.89 -24.10 -40.40
N SER A 10 51.54 -23.17 -39.66
CA SER A 10 51.42 -23.05 -38.23
C SER A 10 50.13 -22.31 -37.88
N LEU A 11 49.19 -23.00 -37.26
CA LEU A 11 47.99 -22.38 -36.64
C LEU A 11 48.38 -21.70 -35.34
N PHE A 12 48.37 -20.37 -35.34
CA PHE A 12 48.42 -19.58 -34.12
C PHE A 12 47.02 -19.58 -33.51
N VAL A 13 46.83 -20.28 -32.39
CA VAL A 13 45.64 -20.15 -31.54
C VAL A 13 45.83 -18.93 -30.65
N ALA A 14 45.14 -17.85 -30.98
CA ALA A 14 45.06 -16.69 -30.13
C ALA A 14 44.14 -17.02 -28.94
N SER A 15 44.70 -17.11 -27.73
CA SER A 15 43.94 -17.20 -26.49
C SER A 15 43.24 -15.87 -26.24
N VAL A 16 41.95 -15.82 -26.43
CA VAL A 16 41.11 -14.67 -26.02
C VAL A 16 41.03 -14.72 -24.50
N HIS A 17 41.79 -13.87 -23.82
CA HIS A 17 41.58 -13.61 -22.41
C HIS A 17 40.27 -12.82 -22.29
N SER A 18 39.24 -13.48 -21.82
CA SER A 18 38.01 -12.81 -21.35
C SER A 18 38.40 -11.85 -20.24
N ALA A 19 38.38 -10.55 -20.53
CA ALA A 19 38.45 -9.52 -19.49
C ALA A 19 37.23 -9.72 -18.61
N GLY A 20 37.48 -10.04 -17.34
CA GLY A 20 36.41 -10.15 -16.34
C GLY A 20 35.55 -8.88 -16.35
N SER A 21 34.25 -9.07 -16.31
CA SER A 21 33.28 -8.00 -16.28
C SER A 21 33.54 -7.03 -15.11
N PRO A 22 33.38 -5.72 -15.29
CA PRO A 22 33.66 -4.72 -14.26
C PRO A 22 32.62 -4.68 -13.12
N GLU A 23 31.80 -5.72 -12.96
CA GLU A 23 30.70 -5.75 -11.98
C GLU A 23 31.12 -6.00 -10.52
N SER A 24 32.37 -6.32 -10.26
CA SER A 24 32.86 -6.56 -8.90
C SER A 24 33.18 -5.30 -8.08
N TRP A 25 32.96 -4.12 -8.64
CA TRP A 25 33.34 -2.84 -8.02
C TRP A 25 32.22 -2.15 -7.26
N ILE A 26 31.01 -2.60 -7.47
CA ILE A 26 29.83 -1.92 -6.91
C ILE A 26 29.26 -2.85 -5.84
N TRP A 27 29.56 -2.54 -4.58
CA TRP A 27 28.99 -3.14 -3.37
C TRP A 27 29.33 -4.63 -3.20
N GLY A 28 30.38 -4.89 -2.42
CA GLY A 28 30.78 -6.26 -2.08
C GLY A 28 29.60 -7.09 -1.56
N ASP A 29 29.58 -8.37 -1.94
CA ASP A 29 28.55 -9.36 -1.55
C ASP A 29 28.29 -9.47 -0.04
N SER A 30 29.22 -8.98 0.79
CA SER A 30 29.06 -8.90 2.23
C SER A 30 28.04 -7.87 2.72
N TYR A 31 27.64 -6.91 1.87
CA TYR A 31 26.64 -5.89 2.25
C TYR A 31 25.19 -6.35 1.95
N ARG A 32 25.02 -7.30 1.03
CA ARG A 32 23.70 -7.82 0.67
C ARG A 32 23.13 -8.81 1.67
N GLY A 33 23.98 -9.58 2.34
CA GLY A 33 23.55 -10.62 3.27
C GLY A 33 23.04 -10.10 4.63
N ASN A 34 23.62 -8.99 5.12
CA ASN A 34 23.31 -8.53 6.48
C ASN A 34 22.16 -7.53 6.53
N PHE A 35 21.85 -6.84 5.42
CA PHE A 35 20.80 -5.84 5.42
C PHE A 35 19.39 -6.45 5.35
N GLU A 36 19.24 -7.58 4.68
CA GLU A 36 17.94 -8.29 4.63
C GLU A 36 17.69 -9.11 5.90
N SER A 37 18.73 -9.71 6.52
CA SER A 37 18.55 -10.53 7.72
C SER A 37 18.21 -9.72 8.97
N ASP A 38 18.77 -8.51 9.12
CA ASP A 38 18.50 -7.67 10.30
C ASP A 38 17.10 -7.02 10.25
N PHE A 39 16.49 -6.93 9.06
CA PHE A 39 15.13 -6.42 8.90
C PHE A 39 14.07 -7.49 9.15
N ASP A 40 14.36 -8.76 8.86
CA ASP A 40 13.37 -9.84 8.93
C ASP A 40 13.24 -10.48 10.31
N GLU A 41 14.29 -10.47 11.14
CA GLU A 41 14.26 -11.16 12.43
C GLU A 41 13.46 -10.47 13.53
N ASN A 42 13.10 -9.18 13.37
CA ASN A 42 12.39 -8.43 14.42
C ASN A 42 11.09 -7.76 13.93
N THR A 43 10.70 -7.92 12.69
CA THR A 43 9.43 -7.40 12.18
C THR A 43 8.34 -8.43 12.46
N LYS A 44 7.78 -8.37 13.67
CA LYS A 44 6.49 -9.01 13.95
C LYS A 44 5.55 -8.60 12.84
N SER A 45 5.16 -9.53 11.95
CA SER A 45 4.28 -9.23 10.83
C SER A 45 3.05 -8.50 11.37
N TRP A 46 2.80 -7.29 10.86
CA TRP A 46 1.65 -6.51 11.29
C TRP A 46 0.36 -7.31 11.11
N GLN A 47 -0.45 -7.40 12.15
CA GLN A 47 -1.73 -8.09 12.12
C GLN A 47 -2.84 -7.08 12.36
N GLU A 48 -3.77 -7.02 11.43
CA GLU A 48 -4.96 -6.20 11.56
C GLU A 48 -5.90 -6.75 12.63
N ILE A 49 -6.34 -5.88 13.52
CA ILE A 49 -7.43 -6.21 14.44
C ILE A 49 -8.75 -6.13 13.66
N GLN A 50 -9.59 -7.15 13.81
CA GLN A 50 -10.89 -7.19 13.15
C GLN A 50 -11.71 -5.94 13.50
N ALA A 51 -12.02 -5.13 12.48
CA ALA A 51 -12.80 -3.92 12.63
C ALA A 51 -14.25 -4.25 12.97
N GLN A 52 -14.72 -3.70 14.10
CA GLN A 52 -16.14 -3.73 14.46
C GLN A 52 -16.83 -2.52 13.85
N LEU A 53 -18.00 -2.74 13.26
CA LEU A 53 -18.79 -1.67 12.68
C LEU A 53 -19.40 -0.81 13.79
N PRO A 54 -19.23 0.51 13.74
CA PRO A 54 -19.86 1.40 14.72
C PRO A 54 -21.38 1.50 14.50
N PRO A 55 -22.12 2.10 15.42
CA PRO A 55 -23.48 2.55 15.15
C PRO A 55 -23.53 3.45 13.91
N TYR A 56 -24.68 3.49 13.25
CA TYR A 56 -24.86 4.39 12.11
C TYR A 56 -24.70 5.86 12.55
N PRO A 57 -24.00 6.71 11.78
CA PRO A 57 -23.71 8.08 12.19
C PRO A 57 -24.98 8.91 12.35
N LYS A 58 -24.99 9.76 13.39
CA LYS A 58 -26.08 10.70 13.64
C LYS A 58 -25.66 12.10 13.27
N THR A 59 -26.57 12.90 12.74
CA THR A 59 -26.27 14.27 12.28
C THR A 59 -25.65 15.16 13.38
N GLU A 60 -26.07 14.97 14.63
CA GLU A 60 -25.56 15.72 15.78
C GLU A 60 -24.10 15.46 16.13
N ASN A 61 -23.55 14.34 15.67
CA ASN A 61 -22.18 13.91 15.94
C ASN A 61 -21.21 14.28 14.81
N LEU A 62 -21.70 14.83 13.72
CA LEU A 62 -20.92 15.10 12.51
C LEU A 62 -20.09 16.38 12.65
N ILE A 63 -18.79 16.25 12.51
CA ILE A 63 -17.86 17.38 12.46
C ILE A 63 -17.38 17.55 11.02
N ALA A 64 -17.57 18.76 10.49
CA ALA A 64 -17.12 19.09 9.14
C ALA A 64 -15.59 19.22 9.04
N PHE A 65 -15.03 18.73 7.95
CA PHE A 65 -13.62 18.94 7.62
C PHE A 65 -13.44 19.23 6.14
N VAL A 66 -12.30 19.81 5.78
CA VAL A 66 -11.97 20.20 4.41
C VAL A 66 -10.96 19.19 3.84
N VAL A 67 -11.28 18.59 2.70
CA VAL A 67 -10.39 17.69 1.98
C VAL A 67 -9.62 18.44 0.90
N SER A 68 -10.32 19.26 0.11
CA SER A 68 -9.73 20.01 -1.00
C SER A 68 -10.64 21.16 -1.39
N SER A 69 -10.05 22.26 -1.85
CA SER A 69 -10.80 23.39 -2.44
C SER A 69 -11.37 23.09 -3.83
N ALA A 70 -10.94 22.01 -4.46
CA ALA A 70 -11.40 21.62 -5.81
C ALA A 70 -12.73 20.86 -5.81
N THR A 71 -13.25 20.46 -4.63
CA THR A 71 -14.51 19.73 -4.52
C THR A 71 -15.62 20.61 -3.94
N SER A 72 -16.82 20.46 -4.49
CA SER A 72 -18.04 21.09 -3.94
C SER A 72 -18.76 20.22 -2.91
N ASN A 73 -18.29 18.98 -2.69
CA ASN A 73 -18.82 18.10 -1.68
C ASN A 73 -18.45 18.59 -0.27
N LYS A 74 -19.32 18.33 0.68
CA LYS A 74 -19.06 18.56 2.10
C LYS A 74 -18.72 17.24 2.77
N TYR A 75 -17.65 17.25 3.56
CA TYR A 75 -17.12 16.08 4.25
C TYR A 75 -17.30 16.22 5.75
N PHE A 76 -17.73 15.15 6.39
CA PHE A 76 -17.94 15.09 7.83
C PHE A 76 -17.38 13.80 8.38
N VAL A 77 -16.85 13.87 9.60
CA VAL A 77 -16.47 12.69 10.39
C VAL A 77 -17.47 12.52 11.54
N ASP A 78 -17.91 11.30 11.78
CA ASP A 78 -18.71 10.96 12.95
C ASP A 78 -17.79 10.76 14.16
N LEU A 79 -17.74 11.72 15.06
CA LEU A 79 -16.78 11.76 16.16
C LEU A 79 -16.83 10.50 17.06
N PRO A 80 -17.99 9.96 17.47
CA PRO A 80 -18.05 8.76 18.30
C PRO A 80 -17.51 7.50 17.62
N SER A 81 -17.42 7.48 16.30
CA SER A 81 -16.90 6.33 15.53
C SER A 81 -15.38 6.30 15.46
N VAL A 82 -14.71 7.42 15.82
CA VAL A 82 -13.24 7.51 15.75
C VAL A 82 -12.61 6.66 16.84
N SER A 83 -11.75 5.74 16.42
CA SER A 83 -11.04 4.85 17.34
C SER A 83 -9.66 4.52 16.83
N THR A 84 -8.71 4.30 17.76
CA THR A 84 -7.36 3.82 17.43
C THR A 84 -7.20 2.41 17.97
N GLY A 85 -6.92 1.46 17.11
CA GLY A 85 -6.63 0.08 17.50
C GLY A 85 -5.20 -0.08 18.02
N GLN A 86 -4.95 -1.17 18.75
CA GLN A 86 -3.58 -1.56 19.16
C GLN A 86 -2.70 -1.92 17.96
N ASP A 87 -3.31 -2.16 16.80
CA ASP A 87 -2.65 -2.35 15.50
C ASP A 87 -2.19 -1.04 14.85
N GLY A 88 -2.38 0.10 15.52
CA GLY A 88 -2.01 1.43 15.02
C GLY A 88 -2.94 1.98 13.93
N ALA A 89 -3.99 1.24 13.56
CA ALA A 89 -4.97 1.73 12.60
C ALA A 89 -6.01 2.62 13.28
N VAL A 90 -6.21 3.82 12.74
CA VAL A 90 -7.32 4.71 13.11
C VAL A 90 -8.52 4.34 12.26
N ARG A 91 -9.68 4.12 12.89
CA ARG A 91 -10.93 3.79 12.22
C ARG A 91 -11.96 4.87 12.50
N TYR A 92 -12.74 5.21 11.48
CA TYR A 92 -13.69 6.32 11.55
C TYR A 92 -14.79 6.19 10.49
N THR A 93 -15.92 6.84 10.74
CA THR A 93 -17.01 6.97 9.76
C THR A 93 -16.93 8.33 9.08
N VAL A 94 -16.98 8.33 7.75
CA VAL A 94 -17.08 9.53 6.92
C VAL A 94 -18.46 9.63 6.31
N VAL A 95 -19.01 10.82 6.33
CA VAL A 95 -20.25 11.18 5.63
C VAL A 95 -19.92 12.25 4.60
N VAL A 96 -20.20 11.97 3.34
CA VAL A 96 -20.01 12.90 2.22
C VAL A 96 -21.36 13.35 1.70
N LYS A 97 -21.58 14.65 1.65
CA LYS A 97 -22.80 15.24 1.10
C LYS A 97 -22.50 16.00 -0.18
N SER A 98 -23.13 15.59 -1.27
CA SER A 98 -23.00 16.32 -2.54
C SER A 98 -23.89 17.57 -2.57
N PRO A 99 -23.62 18.55 -3.44
CA PRO A 99 -24.49 19.72 -3.64
C PRO A 99 -25.91 19.35 -4.08
N ALA A 100 -26.07 18.21 -4.75
CA ALA A 100 -27.37 17.68 -5.18
C ALA A 100 -28.15 16.97 -4.07
N GLY A 101 -27.61 16.92 -2.84
CA GLY A 101 -28.24 16.28 -1.68
C GLY A 101 -28.02 14.78 -1.55
N ALA A 102 -27.22 14.18 -2.43
CA ALA A 102 -26.84 12.77 -2.25
C ALA A 102 -25.86 12.62 -1.07
N GLU A 103 -26.09 11.60 -0.25
CA GLU A 103 -25.26 11.28 0.90
C GLU A 103 -24.58 9.91 0.70
N THR A 104 -23.30 9.86 0.96
CA THR A 104 -22.52 8.63 1.01
C THR A 104 -21.93 8.48 2.39
N VAL A 105 -22.12 7.32 3.00
CA VAL A 105 -21.58 6.98 4.32
C VAL A 105 -20.62 5.83 4.16
N SER A 106 -19.40 5.96 4.71
CA SER A 106 -18.36 4.93 4.68
C SER A 106 -17.73 4.75 6.04
N PHE A 107 -17.38 3.51 6.38
CA PHE A 107 -16.53 3.18 7.52
C PHE A 107 -15.16 2.80 7.01
N GLU A 108 -14.16 3.56 7.42
CA GLU A 108 -12.82 3.52 6.86
C GLU A 108 -11.77 3.31 7.95
N GLY A 109 -10.59 2.89 7.53
CA GLY A 109 -9.40 2.85 8.36
C GLY A 109 -8.22 3.52 7.69
N MET A 110 -7.32 4.07 8.50
CA MET A 110 -6.10 4.73 8.05
C MET A 110 -4.92 4.26 8.89
N ARG A 111 -3.83 3.93 8.24
CA ARG A 111 -2.52 3.75 8.85
C ARG A 111 -1.63 4.93 8.47
N CYS A 112 -1.55 5.90 9.36
CA CYS A 112 -0.82 7.16 9.11
C CYS A 112 0.69 6.95 9.02
N ASP A 113 1.23 5.94 9.72
CA ASP A 113 2.65 5.58 9.76
C ASP A 113 3.21 5.20 8.39
N ILE A 114 2.41 4.56 7.56
CA ILE A 114 2.81 4.05 6.23
C ILE A 114 1.89 4.54 5.10
N GLY A 115 1.01 5.50 5.34
CA GLY A 115 0.16 6.12 4.32
C GLY A 115 -0.79 5.13 3.63
N LEU A 116 -1.46 4.26 4.39
CA LEU A 116 -2.45 3.33 3.85
C LEU A 116 -3.85 3.66 4.33
N SER A 117 -4.83 3.41 3.47
CA SER A 117 -6.26 3.47 3.78
C SER A 117 -7.00 2.20 3.40
N LYS A 118 -8.11 1.93 4.08
CA LYS A 118 -8.97 0.77 3.84
C LYS A 118 -10.42 1.14 4.04
N LEU A 119 -11.26 0.73 3.10
CA LEU A 119 -12.70 0.88 3.18
C LEU A 119 -13.31 -0.44 3.68
N TYR A 120 -13.87 -0.42 4.90
CA TYR A 120 -14.46 -1.61 5.53
C TYR A 120 -15.92 -1.85 5.16
N ALA A 121 -16.71 -0.77 5.10
CA ALA A 121 -18.14 -0.87 4.86
C ALA A 121 -18.72 0.42 4.29
N PHE A 122 -19.86 0.27 3.63
CA PHE A 122 -20.73 1.37 3.21
C PHE A 122 -21.97 1.41 4.08
N GLY A 123 -22.39 2.61 4.46
CA GLY A 123 -23.64 2.84 5.17
C GLY A 123 -24.79 3.13 4.18
N ARG A 124 -25.94 2.56 4.46
CA ARG A 124 -27.20 2.85 3.73
C ARG A 124 -28.19 3.44 4.72
N SER A 125 -28.60 4.67 4.47
CA SER A 125 -29.64 5.33 5.29
C SER A 125 -31.00 4.63 5.16
N ASP A 126 -31.72 4.55 6.26
CA ASP A 126 -33.13 4.08 6.31
C ASP A 126 -34.15 5.20 6.05
N GLY A 127 -33.67 6.44 5.84
CA GLY A 127 -34.51 7.63 5.67
C GLY A 127 -35.16 8.16 6.94
N LYS A 128 -34.90 7.55 8.10
CA LYS A 128 -35.49 7.91 9.42
C LYS A 128 -34.43 8.34 10.44
N GLY A 129 -33.22 8.61 9.97
CA GLY A 129 -32.10 9.02 10.82
C GLY A 129 -31.23 7.87 11.32
N GLY A 130 -31.47 6.65 10.85
CA GLY A 130 -30.66 5.46 11.07
C GLY A 130 -30.18 4.86 9.75
N GLY A 131 -29.64 3.65 9.83
CA GLY A 131 -29.20 2.95 8.63
C GLY A 131 -28.52 1.61 8.93
N GLU A 132 -28.13 0.94 7.87
CA GLU A 132 -27.49 -0.37 7.90
C GLU A 132 -26.11 -0.33 7.23
N TRP A 133 -25.21 -1.19 7.72
CA TRP A 133 -23.89 -1.36 7.14
C TRP A 133 -23.83 -2.53 6.17
N SER A 134 -23.27 -2.27 4.99
CA SER A 134 -22.91 -3.29 4.02
C SER A 134 -21.38 -3.44 4.01
N ARG A 135 -20.87 -4.59 4.46
CA ARG A 135 -19.42 -4.85 4.47
C ARG A 135 -18.85 -4.91 3.06
N ASN A 136 -17.72 -4.27 2.87
CA ASN A 136 -16.95 -4.38 1.64
C ASN A 136 -16.25 -5.75 1.57
N ARG A 137 -16.71 -6.62 0.66
CA ARG A 137 -16.13 -7.97 0.47
C ARG A 137 -14.71 -7.97 -0.05
N TYR A 138 -14.30 -6.87 -0.66
CA TYR A 138 -12.98 -6.71 -1.28
C TYR A 138 -12.12 -5.69 -0.51
N ALA A 139 -12.40 -5.51 0.79
CA ALA A 139 -11.67 -4.57 1.62
C ALA A 139 -10.20 -4.94 1.71
N LYS A 140 -9.33 -4.07 1.20
CA LYS A 140 -7.86 -4.19 1.25
C LYS A 140 -7.24 -2.84 1.56
N TRP A 141 -6.04 -2.87 2.11
CA TRP A 141 -5.23 -1.68 2.33
C TRP A 141 -4.67 -1.18 1.00
N ASN A 142 -4.81 0.10 0.74
CA ASN A 142 -4.31 0.78 -0.46
C ASN A 142 -3.51 2.01 -0.05
N VAL A 143 -2.53 2.37 -0.85
CA VAL A 143 -1.78 3.62 -0.68
C VAL A 143 -2.72 4.81 -0.89
N ILE A 144 -2.59 5.84 -0.02
CA ILE A 144 -3.33 7.10 -0.10
C ILE A 144 -2.73 7.98 -1.20
#